data_0f0b9ef97e8789350d349eb5060511c9
#
_entry.id   0f0b9ef97e8789350d349eb5060511c9
#
_cell.length_a   1.000
_cell.length_b   1.000
_cell.length_c   1.000
_cell.angle_alpha   90.00
_cell.angle_beta   90.00
_cell.angle_gamma   90.00
#
_symmetry.space_group_name_H-M   'P 1'
#
loop_
_entity.id
_entity.type
_entity.pdbx_description
1 polymer ?
#
loop_
_entity_poly.entity_id
_entity_poly.type
_entity_poly.pdbx_seq_one_letter_code
_entity_poly.pdbx_strand_id
1 'polypeptide(L)'
;MPLRPYQVDLENRVRQAYREGCRSPCIVLPCGGGKSVIIADIARQTTAKGNRVLFLVHRRELCDQIRSTFTWWGVNMRLCDIMMVQTAARRLDRLPKPQLIITDENHHCLAGTYRKIYDYFPDCRRVGVTATPVRLNGDGLGDVNDRLIIGVSAKWLIENHCLAPYDYYAPSLVDLSEAKISRGEFDASSVEKLMLKKAVFGNVIEYYRKLADGKQAICYCTP
;
A
#
# COMPACT_ATOMS: atom_id res chain seq x y z
N MET A 1 8.12 18.07 -8.54
CA MET A 1 8.25 18.53 -7.14
C MET A 1 9.45 17.84 -6.51
N PRO A 2 10.23 18.50 -5.65
CA PRO A 2 11.25 17.80 -4.87
C PRO A 2 10.59 16.91 -3.82
N LEU A 3 11.27 15.81 -3.45
CA LEU A 3 10.90 14.99 -2.31
C LEU A 3 11.02 15.82 -1.01
N ARG A 4 10.14 15.53 -0.06
CA ARG A 4 10.27 16.07 1.31
C ARG A 4 11.47 15.44 2.02
N PRO A 5 12.08 16.11 3.02
CA PRO A 5 13.30 15.58 3.69
C PRO A 5 13.14 14.15 4.22
N TYR A 6 12.03 13.81 4.85
CA TYR A 6 11.79 12.45 5.36
C TYR A 6 11.65 11.39 4.25
N GLN A 7 11.19 11.79 3.05
CA GLN A 7 11.11 10.90 1.89
C GLN A 7 12.50 10.63 1.33
N VAL A 8 13.36 11.66 1.27
CA VAL A 8 14.78 11.52 0.89
C VAL A 8 15.51 10.60 1.87
N ASP A 9 15.26 10.77 3.18
CA ASP A 9 15.84 9.89 4.21
C ASP A 9 15.43 8.44 3.98
N LEU A 10 14.15 8.16 3.75
CA LEU A 10 13.68 6.81 3.49
C LEU A 10 14.35 6.18 2.27
N GLU A 11 14.49 6.92 1.16
CA GLU A 11 15.22 6.42 0.00
C GLU A 11 16.70 6.15 0.30
N ASN A 12 17.37 7.02 1.07
CA ASN A 12 18.74 6.81 1.45
C ASN A 12 18.90 5.56 2.31
N ARG A 13 17.96 5.30 3.22
CA ARG A 13 17.94 4.08 4.04
C ARG A 13 17.67 2.83 3.19
N VAL A 14 16.85 2.91 2.14
CA VAL A 14 16.71 1.82 1.16
C VAL A 14 18.02 1.55 0.44
N ARG A 15 18.71 2.60 -0.03
CA ARG A 15 20.03 2.47 -0.70
C ARG A 15 21.07 1.88 0.25
N GLN A 16 21.05 2.30 1.51
CA GLN A 16 21.95 1.76 2.53
C GLN A 16 21.67 0.29 2.79
N ALA A 17 20.39 -0.12 2.93
CA ALA A 17 20.02 -1.51 3.07
C ALA A 17 20.55 -2.37 1.92
N TYR A 18 20.45 -1.91 0.67
CA TYR A 18 21.03 -2.62 -0.48
C TYR A 18 22.54 -2.73 -0.43
N ARG A 19 23.28 -1.71 0.07
CA ARG A 19 24.74 -1.77 0.23
C ARG A 19 25.14 -2.78 1.30
N GLU A 20 24.32 -2.97 2.32
CA GLU A 20 24.50 -3.93 3.41
C GLU A 20 24.07 -5.36 3.04
N GLY A 21 23.72 -5.61 1.77
CA GLY A 21 23.36 -6.93 1.26
C GLY A 21 21.86 -7.27 1.35
N CYS A 22 21.03 -6.41 1.91
CA CYS A 22 19.57 -6.58 1.88
C CYS A 22 19.08 -6.56 0.43
N ARG A 23 18.16 -7.46 0.09
CA ARG A 23 17.62 -7.59 -1.27
C ARG A 23 16.16 -7.16 -1.40
N SER A 24 15.45 -7.08 -0.29
CA SER A 24 14.01 -6.85 -0.23
C SER A 24 13.58 -5.96 0.95
N PRO A 25 14.08 -4.71 1.04
CA PRO A 25 13.60 -3.78 2.05
C PRO A 25 12.12 -3.43 1.81
N CYS A 26 11.39 -3.19 2.91
CA CYS A 26 10.02 -2.70 2.88
C CYS A 26 9.91 -1.38 3.64
N ILE A 27 9.46 -0.34 2.96
CA ILE A 27 9.18 0.97 3.56
C ILE A 27 7.82 0.91 4.23
N VAL A 28 7.78 1.29 5.49
CA VAL A 28 6.53 1.42 6.27
C VAL A 28 6.26 2.90 6.47
N LEU A 29 5.15 3.38 5.89
CA LEU A 29 4.76 4.79 5.94
C LEU A 29 3.24 4.91 5.97
N PRO A 30 2.64 5.73 6.85
CA PRO A 30 1.20 5.90 6.95
C PRO A 30 0.54 6.29 5.62
N CYS A 31 -0.78 6.08 5.54
CA CYS A 31 -1.58 6.65 4.45
C CYS A 31 -1.40 8.18 4.42
N GLY A 32 -1.35 8.76 3.22
CA GLY A 32 -1.06 10.20 3.05
C GLY A 32 0.41 10.60 3.22
N GLY A 33 1.29 9.70 3.70
CA GLY A 33 2.74 9.99 3.86
C GLY A 33 3.53 10.05 2.54
N GLY A 34 2.88 9.87 1.38
CA GLY A 34 3.51 10.00 0.07
C GLY A 34 4.26 8.76 -0.41
N LYS A 35 3.79 7.56 -0.07
CA LYS A 35 4.33 6.29 -0.59
C LYS A 35 4.47 6.30 -2.11
N SER A 36 3.41 6.74 -2.83
CA SER A 36 3.38 6.79 -4.30
C SER A 36 4.47 7.71 -4.89
N VAL A 37 4.80 8.78 -4.18
CA VAL A 37 5.85 9.73 -4.56
C VAL A 37 7.24 9.08 -4.44
N ILE A 38 7.51 8.41 -3.31
CA ILE A 38 8.78 7.72 -3.06
C ILE A 38 9.00 6.63 -4.11
N ILE A 39 7.99 5.77 -4.36
CA ILE A 39 8.13 4.70 -5.35
C ILE A 39 8.28 5.23 -6.78
N ALA A 40 7.62 6.35 -7.11
CA ALA A 40 7.80 7.00 -8.41
C ALA A 40 9.23 7.52 -8.59
N ASP A 41 9.81 8.12 -7.56
CA ASP A 41 11.19 8.61 -7.63
C ASP A 41 12.20 7.45 -7.68
N ILE A 42 12.01 6.38 -6.91
CA ILE A 42 12.83 5.16 -7.00
C ILE A 42 12.75 4.56 -8.42
N ALA A 43 11.56 4.47 -9.00
CA ALA A 43 11.37 3.96 -10.36
C ALA A 43 12.06 4.88 -11.39
N ARG A 44 11.92 6.21 -11.26
CA ARG A 44 12.57 7.20 -12.12
C ARG A 44 14.09 7.05 -12.08
N GLN A 45 14.69 7.00 -10.89
CA GLN A 45 16.13 6.85 -10.75
C GLN A 45 16.63 5.50 -11.28
N THR A 46 15.86 4.44 -11.13
CA THR A 46 16.19 3.10 -11.64
C THR A 46 16.16 3.08 -13.16
N THR A 47 15.09 3.61 -13.75
CA THR A 47 14.94 3.64 -15.21
C THR A 47 15.88 4.63 -15.89
N ALA A 48 16.26 5.73 -15.24
CA ALA A 48 17.27 6.67 -15.73
C ALA A 48 18.66 6.03 -15.89
N LYS A 49 18.96 4.96 -15.13
CA LYS A 49 20.18 4.15 -15.25
C LYS A 49 20.07 3.04 -16.29
N GLY A 50 19.02 3.00 -17.08
CA GLY A 50 18.78 1.94 -18.06
C GLY A 50 18.25 0.63 -17.48
N ASN A 51 17.94 0.57 -16.20
CA ASN A 51 17.45 -0.63 -15.52
C ASN A 51 15.93 -0.76 -15.66
N ARG A 52 15.45 -2.00 -15.82
CA ARG A 52 14.02 -2.29 -15.90
C ARG A 52 13.38 -2.39 -14.52
N VAL A 53 12.17 -1.88 -14.42
CA VAL A 53 11.31 -1.94 -13.24
C VAL A 53 10.05 -2.73 -13.55
N LEU A 54 9.70 -3.67 -12.70
CA LEU A 54 8.38 -4.29 -12.66
C LEU A 54 7.62 -3.74 -11.43
N PHE A 55 6.54 -3.02 -11.68
CA PHE A 55 5.69 -2.49 -10.62
C PHE A 55 4.44 -3.35 -10.47
N LEU A 56 4.25 -3.89 -9.27
CA LEU A 56 3.14 -4.80 -8.96
C LEU A 56 2.06 -4.08 -8.14
N VAL A 57 0.82 -4.16 -8.64
CA VAL A 57 -0.38 -3.66 -7.94
C VAL A 57 -1.36 -4.79 -7.68
N HIS A 58 -2.16 -4.62 -6.64
CA HIS A 58 -3.19 -5.60 -6.28
C HIS A 58 -4.50 -5.41 -7.07
N ARG A 59 -4.84 -4.18 -7.45
CA ARG A 59 -6.10 -3.83 -8.13
C ARG A 59 -5.84 -3.16 -9.48
N ARG A 60 -6.71 -3.44 -10.45
CA ARG A 60 -6.58 -2.94 -11.83
C ARG A 60 -6.68 -1.42 -11.91
N GLU A 61 -7.60 -0.84 -11.15
CA GLU A 61 -7.86 0.60 -11.13
C GLU A 61 -6.62 1.41 -10.75
N LEU A 62 -5.73 0.81 -9.94
CA LEU A 62 -4.48 1.44 -9.54
C LEU A 62 -3.45 1.50 -10.68
N CYS A 63 -3.53 0.62 -11.70
CA CYS A 63 -2.57 0.60 -12.80
C CYS A 63 -2.54 1.93 -13.55
N ASP A 64 -3.69 2.49 -13.88
CA ASP A 64 -3.80 3.72 -14.66
C ASP A 64 -3.41 4.95 -13.81
N GLN A 65 -3.81 4.97 -12.55
CA GLN A 65 -3.42 6.02 -11.62
C GLN A 65 -1.90 6.05 -11.41
N ILE A 66 -1.28 4.90 -11.19
CA ILE A 66 0.19 4.80 -11.04
C ILE A 66 0.89 5.16 -12.33
N ARG A 67 0.39 4.73 -13.49
CA ARG A 67 0.95 5.10 -14.79
C ARG A 67 0.98 6.60 -15.00
N SER A 68 -0.12 7.29 -14.68
CA SER A 68 -0.20 8.75 -14.76
C SER A 68 0.80 9.42 -13.80
N THR A 69 0.88 8.94 -12.56
CA THR A 69 1.84 9.42 -11.57
C THR A 69 3.28 9.22 -12.04
N PHE A 70 3.63 8.04 -12.53
CA PHE A 70 4.99 7.72 -12.99
C PHE A 70 5.38 8.56 -14.22
N THR A 71 4.46 8.75 -15.15
CA THR A 71 4.68 9.61 -16.33
C THR A 71 4.95 11.05 -15.88
N TRP A 72 4.13 11.58 -14.96
CA TRP A 72 4.30 12.92 -14.42
C TRP A 72 5.63 13.09 -13.68
N TRP A 73 6.10 12.05 -12.98
CA TRP A 73 7.40 12.02 -12.28
C TRP A 73 8.59 11.78 -13.23
N GLY A 74 8.38 11.59 -14.53
CA GLY A 74 9.44 11.39 -15.52
C GLY A 74 10.08 10.00 -15.47
N VAL A 75 9.33 8.98 -15.03
CA VAL A 75 9.76 7.59 -15.16
C VAL A 75 9.83 7.21 -16.64
N ASN A 76 10.92 6.57 -17.06
CA ASN A 76 11.00 6.04 -18.43
C ASN A 76 10.09 4.82 -18.59
N MET A 77 8.87 5.06 -19.09
CA MET A 77 7.83 4.05 -19.24
C MET A 77 8.17 2.93 -20.23
N ARG A 78 9.21 3.07 -21.06
CA ARG A 78 9.73 1.97 -21.90
C ARG A 78 10.51 0.91 -21.08
N LEU A 79 10.94 1.29 -19.89
CA LEU A 79 11.68 0.43 -18.96
C LEU A 79 10.88 0.11 -17.69
N CYS A 80 9.59 0.49 -17.62
CA CYS A 80 8.75 0.28 -16.46
C CYS A 80 7.44 -0.40 -16.84
N ASP A 81 7.30 -1.66 -16.44
CA ASP A 81 6.10 -2.44 -16.62
C ASP A 81 5.22 -2.33 -15.35
N ILE A 82 4.02 -1.77 -15.48
CA ILE A 82 3.04 -1.67 -14.39
C ILE A 82 1.97 -2.72 -14.63
N MET A 83 1.82 -3.65 -13.71
CA MET A 83 0.94 -4.81 -13.87
C MET A 83 0.23 -5.22 -12.59
N MET A 84 -0.97 -5.75 -12.76
CA MET A 84 -1.59 -6.54 -11.69
C MET A 84 -0.73 -7.78 -11.39
N VAL A 85 -0.58 -8.12 -10.12
CA VAL A 85 0.19 -9.29 -9.69
C VAL A 85 -0.30 -10.59 -10.34
N GLN A 86 -1.62 -10.78 -10.48
CA GLN A 86 -2.19 -11.96 -11.13
C GLN A 86 -1.82 -12.04 -12.62
N THR A 87 -1.77 -10.90 -13.30
CA THR A 87 -1.38 -10.81 -14.71
C THR A 87 0.11 -11.09 -14.89
N ALA A 88 0.95 -10.51 -14.04
CA ALA A 88 2.39 -10.75 -14.04
C ALA A 88 2.70 -12.24 -13.82
N ALA A 89 2.09 -12.87 -12.81
CA ALA A 89 2.29 -14.29 -12.50
C ALA A 89 1.86 -15.27 -13.61
N ARG A 90 0.98 -14.85 -14.52
CA ARG A 90 0.55 -15.64 -15.68
C ARG A 90 1.42 -15.44 -16.92
N ARG A 91 2.29 -14.44 -16.94
CA ARG A 91 3.06 -14.01 -18.11
C ARG A 91 4.56 -13.93 -17.84
N LEU A 92 5.06 -14.66 -16.84
CA LEU A 92 6.44 -14.61 -16.39
C LEU A 92 7.44 -14.86 -17.53
N ASP A 93 7.14 -15.82 -18.40
CA ASP A 93 7.92 -16.19 -19.57
C ASP A 93 8.02 -15.08 -20.65
N ARG A 94 7.08 -14.14 -20.63
CA ARG A 94 7.00 -13.04 -21.59
C ARG A 94 7.49 -11.70 -21.02
N LEU A 95 7.76 -11.66 -19.70
CA LEU A 95 8.24 -10.45 -19.06
C LEU A 95 9.75 -10.31 -19.25
N PRO A 96 10.22 -9.15 -19.72
CA PRO A 96 11.65 -8.88 -19.70
C PRO A 96 12.16 -8.89 -18.26
N LYS A 97 13.34 -9.49 -18.04
CA LYS A 97 13.93 -9.61 -16.68
C LYS A 97 14.07 -8.21 -16.06
N PRO A 98 13.38 -7.94 -14.94
CA PRO A 98 13.52 -6.67 -14.23
C PRO A 98 14.79 -6.67 -13.37
N GLN A 99 15.38 -5.51 -13.12
CA GLN A 99 16.43 -5.32 -12.14
C GLN A 99 15.85 -4.91 -10.78
N LEU A 100 14.63 -4.35 -10.78
CA LEU A 100 13.92 -3.96 -9.57
C LEU A 100 12.43 -4.34 -9.69
N ILE A 101 11.91 -5.01 -8.67
CA ILE A 101 10.47 -5.21 -8.48
C ILE A 101 10.01 -4.26 -7.36
N ILE A 102 9.02 -3.44 -7.65
CA ILE A 102 8.37 -2.57 -6.66
C ILE A 102 6.99 -3.13 -6.37
N THR A 103 6.66 -3.30 -5.10
CA THR A 103 5.36 -3.83 -4.65
C THR A 103 4.65 -2.80 -3.78
N ASP A 104 3.50 -2.32 -4.27
CA ASP A 104 2.59 -1.51 -3.45
C ASP A 104 1.70 -2.42 -2.60
N GLU A 105 1.23 -1.88 -1.46
CA GLU A 105 0.49 -2.63 -0.43
C GLU A 105 1.19 -3.97 -0.09
N ASN A 106 2.46 -3.85 0.25
CA ASN A 106 3.38 -4.98 0.40
C ASN A 106 2.98 -5.98 1.50
N HIS A 107 2.00 -5.67 2.35
CA HIS A 107 1.42 -6.64 3.29
C HIS A 107 0.74 -7.84 2.59
N HIS A 108 0.45 -7.73 1.29
CA HIS A 108 -0.04 -8.85 0.47
C HIS A 108 1.07 -9.76 -0.08
N CYS A 109 2.36 -9.40 0.07
CA CYS A 109 3.49 -10.09 -0.58
C CYS A 109 3.67 -11.56 -0.18
N LEU A 110 3.08 -11.98 0.94
CA LEU A 110 3.12 -13.38 1.39
C LEU A 110 2.20 -14.30 0.58
N ALA A 111 1.28 -13.77 -0.23
CA ALA A 111 0.41 -14.59 -1.06
C ALA A 111 1.22 -15.33 -2.14
N GLY A 112 0.84 -16.58 -2.43
CA GLY A 112 1.55 -17.45 -3.37
C GLY A 112 1.77 -16.86 -4.75
N THR A 113 0.88 -15.96 -5.20
CA THR A 113 1.01 -15.26 -6.49
C THR A 113 2.22 -14.32 -6.52
N TYR A 114 2.50 -13.62 -5.42
CA TYR A 114 3.69 -12.77 -5.29
C TYR A 114 4.96 -13.61 -5.19
N ARG A 115 4.94 -14.65 -4.33
CA ARG A 115 6.07 -15.58 -4.17
C ARG A 115 6.47 -16.18 -5.51
N LYS A 116 5.52 -16.63 -6.33
CA LYS A 116 5.78 -17.15 -7.67
C LYS A 116 6.57 -16.17 -8.56
N ILE A 117 6.28 -14.86 -8.50
CA ILE A 117 7.00 -13.84 -9.25
C ILE A 117 8.42 -13.66 -8.70
N TYR A 118 8.56 -13.63 -7.38
CA TYR A 118 9.84 -13.42 -6.72
C TYR A 118 10.78 -14.62 -6.94
N ASP A 119 10.25 -15.82 -6.90
CA ASP A 119 11.00 -17.07 -7.14
C ASP A 119 11.44 -17.17 -8.62
N TYR A 120 10.64 -16.64 -9.55
CA TYR A 120 10.98 -16.62 -10.96
C TYR A 120 12.11 -15.61 -11.27
N PHE A 121 12.21 -14.52 -10.50
CA PHE A 121 13.26 -13.50 -10.63
C PHE A 121 14.13 -13.44 -9.35
N PRO A 122 14.86 -14.52 -8.99
CA PRO A 122 15.53 -14.61 -7.69
C PRO A 122 16.66 -13.60 -7.50
N ASP A 123 17.30 -13.15 -8.60
CA ASP A 123 18.38 -12.17 -8.56
C ASP A 123 17.91 -10.73 -8.53
N CYS A 124 16.62 -10.50 -8.72
CA CYS A 124 16.06 -9.17 -8.78
C CYS A 124 16.03 -8.52 -7.38
N ARG A 125 16.41 -7.25 -7.29
CA ARG A 125 16.16 -6.45 -6.10
C ARG A 125 14.68 -6.15 -5.97
N ARG A 126 14.19 -6.10 -4.75
CA ARG A 126 12.79 -5.79 -4.46
C ARG A 126 12.73 -4.62 -3.50
N VAL A 127 11.67 -3.81 -3.61
CA VAL A 127 11.31 -2.84 -2.60
C VAL A 127 9.79 -2.86 -2.43
N GLY A 128 9.35 -3.06 -1.20
CA GLY A 128 7.94 -2.98 -0.84
C GLY A 128 7.60 -1.65 -0.20
N VAL A 129 6.34 -1.23 -0.31
CA VAL A 129 5.78 -0.13 0.49
C VAL A 129 4.46 -0.55 1.09
N THR A 130 4.22 -0.19 2.34
CA THR A 130 2.96 -0.48 3.04
C THR A 130 2.69 0.54 4.14
N ALA A 131 1.43 0.72 4.50
CA ALA A 131 1.07 1.43 5.72
C ALA A 131 1.00 0.50 6.94
N THR A 132 0.75 -0.79 6.71
CA THR A 132 0.53 -1.81 7.73
C THR A 132 1.52 -2.97 7.54
N PRO A 133 2.60 -3.04 8.34
CA PRO A 133 3.65 -4.06 8.14
C PRO A 133 3.30 -5.44 8.70
N VAL A 134 2.08 -5.61 9.20
CA VAL A 134 1.57 -6.87 9.77
C VAL A 134 0.26 -7.24 9.08
N ARG A 135 0.04 -8.52 8.83
CA ARG A 135 -1.24 -9.01 8.32
C ARG A 135 -2.28 -9.12 9.44
N LEU A 136 -3.56 -9.19 9.07
CA LEU A 136 -4.67 -9.34 10.02
C LEU A 136 -4.57 -10.63 10.85
N ASN A 137 -3.94 -11.68 10.29
CA ASN A 137 -3.67 -12.94 11.01
C ASN A 137 -2.42 -12.90 11.90
N GLY A 138 -1.74 -11.76 12.01
CA GLY A 138 -0.55 -11.59 12.83
C GLY A 138 0.78 -11.98 12.14
N ASP A 139 0.75 -12.54 10.93
CA ASP A 139 1.98 -12.90 10.21
C ASP A 139 2.81 -11.65 9.88
N GLY A 140 4.07 -11.66 10.26
CA GLY A 140 5.03 -10.65 9.88
C GLY A 140 5.50 -10.81 8.43
N LEU A 141 6.11 -9.77 7.88
CA LEU A 141 6.62 -9.77 6.49
C LEU A 141 8.02 -10.39 6.34
N GLY A 142 8.60 -10.94 7.41
CA GLY A 142 9.98 -11.43 7.47
C GLY A 142 10.31 -12.56 6.49
N ASP A 143 9.32 -13.36 6.07
CA ASP A 143 9.50 -14.43 5.07
C ASP A 143 9.87 -13.91 3.67
N VAL A 144 9.52 -12.66 3.38
CA VAL A 144 9.66 -12.07 2.03
C VAL A 144 10.53 -10.83 2.05
N ASN A 145 10.54 -10.10 3.16
CA ASN A 145 11.30 -8.86 3.31
C ASN A 145 12.43 -9.02 4.32
N ASP A 146 13.65 -8.68 3.92
CA ASP A 146 14.85 -8.77 4.76
C ASP A 146 14.90 -7.67 5.81
N ARG A 147 14.23 -6.54 5.57
CA ARG A 147 14.28 -5.37 6.46
C ARG A 147 13.02 -4.51 6.35
N LEU A 148 12.51 -4.06 7.48
CA LEU A 148 11.52 -3.00 7.55
C LEU A 148 12.23 -1.64 7.77
N ILE A 149 11.90 -0.67 6.93
CA ILE A 149 12.38 0.70 7.01
C ILE A 149 11.21 1.55 7.49
N ILE A 150 11.14 1.73 8.79
CA ILE A 150 10.04 2.47 9.43
C ILE A 150 10.24 3.96 9.17
N GLY A 151 9.26 4.59 8.54
CA GLY A 151 9.20 6.03 8.30
C GLY A 151 8.62 6.81 9.48
N VAL A 152 8.23 8.04 9.21
CA VAL A 152 7.61 8.94 10.19
C VAL A 152 6.17 8.48 10.50
N SER A 153 5.69 8.78 11.71
CA SER A 153 4.33 8.44 12.14
C SER A 153 3.28 9.40 11.56
N ALA A 154 2.00 9.02 11.59
CA ALA A 154 0.90 9.91 11.23
C ALA A 154 0.87 11.16 12.13
N LYS A 155 1.15 11.01 13.41
CA LYS A 155 1.28 12.12 14.37
C LYS A 155 2.35 13.11 13.92
N TRP A 156 3.55 12.61 13.59
CA TRP A 156 4.63 13.46 13.09
C TRP A 156 4.24 14.20 11.80
N LEU A 157 3.55 13.52 10.86
CA LEU A 157 3.09 14.14 9.62
C LEU A 157 2.10 15.27 9.85
N ILE A 158 1.21 15.15 10.85
CA ILE A 158 0.26 16.19 11.27
C ILE A 158 1.01 17.36 11.91
N GLU A 159 1.88 17.10 12.88
CA GLU A 159 2.67 18.11 13.58
C GLU A 159 3.58 18.90 12.64
N ASN A 160 4.03 18.29 11.54
CA ASN A 160 4.86 18.92 10.51
C ASN A 160 4.06 19.40 9.28
N HIS A 161 2.75 19.60 9.42
CA HIS A 161 1.85 20.10 8.39
C HIS A 161 1.90 19.35 7.06
N CYS A 162 2.23 18.06 7.11
CA CYS A 162 2.24 17.15 5.97
C CYS A 162 0.90 16.42 5.76
N LEU A 163 0.13 16.28 6.85
CA LEU A 163 -1.25 15.79 6.87
C LEU A 163 -2.14 16.78 7.63
N ALA A 164 -3.41 16.83 7.25
CA ALA A 164 -4.41 17.57 8.02
C ALA A 164 -4.64 16.91 9.39
N PRO A 165 -4.89 17.72 10.43
CA PRO A 165 -5.39 17.18 11.69
C PRO A 165 -6.77 16.56 11.49
N TYR A 166 -7.15 15.65 12.37
CA TYR A 166 -8.46 15.01 12.36
C TYR A 166 -8.97 14.79 13.78
N ASP A 167 -10.29 14.80 13.92
CA ASP A 167 -10.98 14.35 15.10
C ASP A 167 -11.49 12.92 14.86
N TYR A 168 -11.12 11.99 15.72
CA TYR A 168 -11.53 10.59 15.59
C TYR A 168 -12.69 10.29 16.52
N TYR A 169 -13.82 9.91 15.94
CA TYR A 169 -15.01 9.48 16.68
C TYR A 169 -15.30 8.03 16.38
N ALA A 170 -15.36 7.19 17.41
CA ALA A 170 -15.64 5.76 17.28
C ALA A 170 -16.84 5.38 18.17
N PRO A 171 -18.08 5.81 17.81
CA PRO A 171 -19.26 5.38 18.56
C PRO A 171 -19.47 3.88 18.33
N SER A 172 -19.84 3.14 19.40
CA SER A 172 -20.24 1.73 19.28
C SER A 172 -21.60 1.64 18.60
N LEU A 173 -21.62 1.60 17.27
CA LEU A 173 -22.84 1.54 16.47
C LEU A 173 -23.34 0.11 16.23
N VAL A 174 -22.44 -0.87 16.18
CA VAL A 174 -22.72 -2.26 15.87
C VAL A 174 -21.94 -3.16 16.80
N ASP A 175 -22.61 -4.09 17.41
CA ASP A 175 -21.98 -5.21 18.11
C ASP A 175 -21.57 -6.26 17.05
N LEU A 176 -20.26 -6.38 16.81
CA LEU A 176 -19.70 -7.36 15.89
C LEU A 176 -19.37 -8.69 16.58
N SER A 177 -19.69 -8.88 17.86
CA SER A 177 -19.48 -10.15 18.58
C SER A 177 -20.23 -11.32 17.94
N GLU A 178 -21.36 -11.04 17.28
CA GLU A 178 -22.16 -12.02 16.54
C GLU A 178 -21.67 -12.27 15.08
N ALA A 179 -20.68 -11.50 14.60
CA ALA A 179 -20.17 -11.65 13.25
C ALA A 179 -19.31 -12.91 13.12
N LYS A 180 -19.55 -13.69 12.07
CA LYS A 180 -18.74 -14.88 11.78
C LYS A 180 -17.36 -14.48 11.29
N ILE A 181 -16.34 -15.20 11.75
CA ILE A 181 -14.96 -15.05 11.28
C ILE A 181 -14.66 -16.22 10.33
N SER A 182 -14.20 -15.91 9.11
CA SER A 182 -13.76 -16.87 8.11
C SER A 182 -12.37 -16.48 7.64
N ARG A 183 -11.40 -17.42 7.73
CA ARG A 183 -10.01 -17.23 7.32
C ARG A 183 -9.29 -16.03 7.97
N GLY A 184 -9.65 -15.68 9.21
CA GLY A 184 -9.07 -14.54 9.94
C GLY A 184 -9.66 -13.17 9.60
N GLU A 185 -10.71 -13.13 8.78
CA GLU A 185 -11.47 -11.91 8.44
C GLU A 185 -12.95 -12.10 8.79
N PHE A 186 -13.65 -11.00 9.04
CA PHE A 186 -15.10 -11.06 9.24
C PHE A 186 -15.79 -11.48 7.94
N ASP A 187 -16.72 -12.42 8.04
CA ASP A 187 -17.56 -12.83 6.91
C ASP A 187 -18.45 -11.67 6.47
N ALA A 188 -18.29 -11.26 5.20
CA ALA A 188 -18.98 -10.09 4.65
C ALA A 188 -20.52 -10.19 4.77
N SER A 189 -21.09 -11.37 4.57
CA SER A 189 -22.54 -11.58 4.64
C SER A 189 -23.07 -11.48 6.08
N SER A 190 -22.28 -11.88 7.08
CA SER A 190 -22.64 -11.75 8.48
C SER A 190 -22.56 -10.30 8.96
N VAL A 191 -21.54 -9.57 8.52
CA VAL A 191 -21.38 -8.12 8.80
C VAL A 191 -22.52 -7.34 8.14
N GLU A 192 -22.83 -7.62 6.88
CA GLU A 192 -23.93 -6.98 6.16
C GLU A 192 -25.26 -7.09 6.92
N LYS A 193 -25.61 -8.29 7.39
CA LYS A 193 -26.85 -8.52 8.17
C LYS A 193 -26.91 -7.70 9.45
N LEU A 194 -25.76 -7.52 10.13
CA LEU A 194 -25.68 -6.70 11.33
C LEU A 194 -25.79 -5.21 11.01
N MET A 195 -25.19 -4.77 9.90
CA MET A 195 -25.23 -3.39 9.43
C MET A 195 -26.60 -2.96 8.91
N LEU A 196 -27.41 -3.89 8.38
CA LEU A 196 -28.77 -3.62 7.86
C LEU A 196 -29.81 -3.36 8.98
N LYS A 197 -29.47 -3.50 10.26
CA LYS A 197 -30.38 -3.16 11.35
C LYS A 197 -30.72 -1.67 11.31
N LYS A 198 -32.01 -1.31 11.33
CA LYS A 198 -32.48 0.10 11.28
C LYS A 198 -31.81 1.04 12.30
N ALA A 199 -31.45 0.51 13.47
CA ALA A 199 -30.76 1.26 14.50
C ALA A 199 -29.37 1.80 14.05
N VAL A 200 -28.66 1.06 13.19
CA VAL A 200 -27.35 1.48 12.69
C VAL A 200 -27.48 2.67 11.74
N PHE A 201 -28.44 2.63 10.81
CA PHE A 201 -28.68 3.75 9.88
C PHE A 201 -29.11 5.03 10.58
N GLY A 202 -30.02 4.92 11.57
CA GLY A 202 -30.44 6.07 12.37
C GLY A 202 -29.29 6.74 13.08
N ASN A 203 -28.44 5.93 13.68
CA ASN A 203 -27.26 6.39 14.40
C ASN A 203 -26.21 7.06 13.49
N VAL A 204 -25.95 6.55 12.28
CA VAL A 204 -25.00 7.16 11.32
C VAL A 204 -25.47 8.57 10.93
N ILE A 205 -26.75 8.75 10.62
CA ILE A 205 -27.31 10.07 10.27
C ILE A 205 -27.28 11.02 11.46
N GLU A 206 -27.63 10.54 12.66
CA GLU A 206 -27.60 11.32 13.88
C GLU A 206 -26.20 11.82 14.19
N TYR A 207 -25.19 10.93 14.16
CA TYR A 207 -23.80 11.28 14.38
C TYR A 207 -23.26 12.21 13.31
N TYR A 208 -23.62 12.02 12.04
CA TYR A 208 -23.25 12.96 10.98
C TYR A 208 -23.78 14.36 11.28
N ARG A 209 -25.07 14.49 11.61
CA ARG A 209 -25.67 15.79 11.96
C ARG A 209 -25.02 16.42 13.17
N LYS A 210 -24.69 15.61 14.18
CA LYS A 210 -24.07 16.11 15.42
C LYS A 210 -22.63 16.57 15.24
N LEU A 211 -21.84 15.90 14.39
CA LEU A 211 -20.37 16.06 14.33
C LEU A 211 -19.89 16.71 13.03
N ALA A 212 -20.66 16.64 11.96
CA ALA A 212 -20.23 17.05 10.62
C ALA A 212 -21.36 17.69 9.78
N ASP A 213 -22.39 18.23 10.41
CA ASP A 213 -23.54 18.80 9.69
C ASP A 213 -23.07 19.90 8.71
N GLY A 214 -23.58 19.82 7.47
CA GLY A 214 -23.22 20.72 6.39
C GLY A 214 -21.80 20.50 5.81
N LYS A 215 -21.00 19.55 6.31
CA LYS A 215 -19.68 19.23 5.75
C LYS A 215 -19.79 18.15 4.69
N GLN A 216 -18.87 18.18 3.71
CA GLN A 216 -18.72 17.11 2.74
C GLN A 216 -18.32 15.81 3.45
N ALA A 217 -19.00 14.73 3.16
CA ALA A 217 -18.74 13.42 3.77
C ALA A 217 -18.61 12.33 2.70
N ILE A 218 -17.81 11.31 3.01
CA ILE A 218 -17.69 10.08 2.23
C ILE A 218 -18.14 8.94 3.12
N CYS A 219 -19.13 8.18 2.67
CA CYS A 219 -19.61 7.00 3.37
C CYS A 219 -19.11 5.74 2.66
N TYR A 220 -18.37 4.90 3.37
CA TYR A 220 -17.94 3.59 2.87
C TYR A 220 -18.98 2.56 3.31
N CYS A 221 -19.69 1.99 2.34
CA CYS A 221 -20.68 0.95 2.59
C CYS A 221 -20.12 -0.43 2.23
N THR A 222 -20.59 -1.46 2.91
CA THR A 222 -20.43 -2.85 2.44
C THR A 222 -21.30 -3.07 1.21
N PRO A 223 -20.85 -3.90 0.24
CA PRO A 223 -21.65 -4.25 -0.94
C PRO A 223 -22.97 -4.93 -0.56
#